data_85e3918705bb58fb4fb27fb2dc761f1a
#
_entry.id   85e3918705bb58fb4fb27fb2dc761f1a
#
_cell.length_a   1.000
_cell.length_b   1.000
_cell.length_c   1.000
_cell.angle_alpha   90.00
_cell.angle_beta   90.00
_cell.angle_gamma   90.00
#
_symmetry.space_group_name_H-M   'P 1'
#
loop_
_entity.id
_entity.type
_entity.pdbx_description
1 polymer ?
#
loop_
_entity_poly.entity_id
_entity_poly.type
_entity_poly.pdbx_seq_one_letter_code
_entity_poly.pdbx_strand_id
1 'polypeptide(L)'
;QEYHDFILYWVHEVKTPVVASKMLINNPDLNDTETIFKQIDEELTTIDKLVMQALYFSRLDTFSKDYFIQEQNLGVVVRESVKRHSKLFIGKKMKLDLQNVDMDVRTDSKWLGFILDQILSNALKYTKSSGEVKIWCDTEASEKKVLHIKDNGRGIKEEDLPRVFEQGFTGNIGRQEKKATGMGLYLAKQMAKKLGHEICIQSESGVGTEVKIYFEQKDDYLLIAKD
;
A
#
# COMPACT_ATOMS: atom_id res chain seq x y z
N GLN A 1 9.81 -2.08 22.06
CA GLN A 1 8.94 -3.28 21.94
C GLN A 1 8.38 -3.39 20.54
N GLU A 2 7.77 -2.35 20.00
CA GLU A 2 7.15 -2.30 18.66
C GLU A 2 8.16 -2.65 17.53
N TYR A 3 9.41 -2.16 17.61
CA TYR A 3 10.46 -2.48 16.63
C TYR A 3 10.86 -3.97 16.67
N HIS A 4 10.97 -4.55 17.87
CA HIS A 4 11.32 -5.96 18.04
C HIS A 4 10.22 -6.88 17.49
N ASP A 5 8.96 -6.58 17.79
CA ASP A 5 7.79 -7.32 17.31
C ASP A 5 7.68 -7.26 15.78
N PHE A 6 7.97 -6.07 15.19
CA PHE A 6 8.05 -5.93 13.74
C PHE A 6 9.12 -6.84 13.12
N ILE A 7 10.35 -6.84 13.65
CA ILE A 7 11.44 -7.64 13.08
C ILE A 7 11.16 -9.14 13.17
N LEU A 8 10.62 -9.63 14.29
CA LEU A 8 10.24 -11.04 14.43
C LEU A 8 9.20 -11.44 13.41
N TYR A 9 8.16 -10.62 13.26
CA TYR A 9 7.14 -10.83 12.27
C TYR A 9 7.71 -10.83 10.84
N TRP A 10 8.52 -9.82 10.52
CA TRP A 10 9.12 -9.65 9.19
C TRP A 10 10.03 -10.84 8.82
N VAL A 11 10.86 -11.33 9.74
CA VAL A 11 11.70 -12.52 9.52
C VAL A 11 10.83 -13.73 9.18
N HIS A 12 9.70 -13.90 9.87
CA HIS A 12 8.76 -14.99 9.58
C HIS A 12 8.16 -14.88 8.17
N GLU A 13 7.73 -13.67 7.79
CA GLU A 13 7.12 -13.43 6.47
C GLU A 13 8.12 -13.61 5.31
N VAL A 14 9.39 -13.20 5.48
CA VAL A 14 10.44 -13.43 4.47
C VAL A 14 10.79 -14.91 4.32
N LYS A 15 10.76 -15.68 5.41
CA LYS A 15 11.07 -17.10 5.38
C LYS A 15 10.10 -17.90 4.48
N THR A 16 8.84 -17.52 4.44
CA THR A 16 7.80 -18.22 3.67
C THR A 16 8.09 -18.24 2.17
N PRO A 17 8.26 -17.11 1.46
CA PRO A 17 8.58 -17.11 0.03
C PRO A 17 9.96 -17.70 -0.28
N VAL A 18 10.93 -17.58 0.63
CA VAL A 18 12.24 -18.23 0.47
C VAL A 18 12.11 -19.76 0.48
N VAL A 19 11.31 -20.32 1.40
CA VAL A 19 11.07 -21.77 1.44
C VAL A 19 10.27 -22.22 0.23
N ALA A 20 9.24 -21.47 -0.18
CA ALA A 20 8.46 -21.76 -1.39
C ALA A 20 9.35 -21.80 -2.64
N SER A 21 10.20 -20.79 -2.83
CA SER A 21 11.16 -20.76 -3.96
C SER A 21 12.11 -21.97 -3.95
N LYS A 22 12.64 -22.35 -2.77
CA LYS A 22 13.50 -23.53 -2.65
C LYS A 22 12.76 -24.83 -2.98
N MET A 23 11.49 -24.97 -2.57
CA MET A 23 10.68 -26.13 -2.91
C MET A 23 10.43 -26.24 -4.42
N LEU A 24 10.15 -25.11 -5.09
CA LEU A 24 9.98 -25.07 -6.54
C LEU A 24 11.25 -25.49 -7.28
N ILE A 25 12.43 -25.04 -6.84
CA ILE A 25 13.72 -25.38 -7.44
C ILE A 25 14.06 -26.87 -7.24
N ASN A 26 13.75 -27.44 -6.08
CA ASN A 26 14.13 -28.79 -5.69
C ASN A 26 13.09 -29.87 -6.07
N ASN A 27 12.00 -29.53 -6.74
CA ASN A 27 10.98 -30.48 -7.14
C ASN A 27 11.25 -31.02 -8.56
N PRO A 28 11.74 -32.28 -8.72
CA PRO A 28 12.15 -32.82 -10.01
C PRO A 28 10.99 -33.21 -10.94
N ASP A 29 9.75 -33.26 -10.42
CA ASP A 29 8.60 -33.77 -11.18
C ASP A 29 7.85 -32.69 -11.97
N LEU A 30 8.33 -31.45 -11.97
CA LEU A 30 7.71 -30.36 -12.68
C LEU A 30 8.14 -30.34 -14.16
N ASN A 31 7.27 -30.84 -15.02
CA ASN A 31 7.48 -30.83 -16.50
C ASN A 31 7.27 -29.44 -17.13
N ASP A 32 6.90 -28.43 -16.38
CA ASP A 32 6.65 -27.06 -16.87
C ASP A 32 7.61 -26.04 -16.25
N THR A 33 8.76 -25.93 -16.85
CA THR A 33 9.84 -25.01 -16.44
C THR A 33 9.39 -23.53 -16.46
N GLU A 34 8.53 -23.14 -17.41
CA GLU A 34 8.03 -21.79 -17.54
C GLU A 34 7.15 -21.39 -16.34
N THR A 35 6.25 -22.29 -15.94
CA THR A 35 5.40 -22.07 -14.75
C THR A 35 6.24 -21.97 -13.48
N ILE A 36 7.29 -22.77 -13.34
CA ILE A 36 8.21 -22.72 -12.19
C ILE A 36 8.91 -21.36 -12.12
N PHE A 37 9.48 -20.90 -13.22
CA PHE A 37 10.14 -19.59 -13.25
C PHE A 37 9.19 -18.46 -12.91
N LYS A 38 7.96 -18.50 -13.42
CA LYS A 38 6.93 -17.51 -13.08
C LYS A 38 6.58 -17.53 -11.58
N GLN A 39 6.43 -18.69 -10.98
CA GLN A 39 6.15 -18.81 -9.55
C GLN A 39 7.32 -18.32 -8.71
N ILE A 40 8.56 -18.62 -9.10
CA ILE A 40 9.75 -18.10 -8.41
C ILE A 40 9.82 -16.57 -8.53
N ASP A 41 9.52 -15.99 -9.69
CA ASP A 41 9.49 -14.52 -9.90
C ASP A 41 8.41 -13.86 -8.98
N GLU A 42 7.26 -14.49 -8.81
CA GLU A 42 6.21 -14.04 -7.87
C GLU A 42 6.69 -14.05 -6.41
N GLU A 43 7.41 -15.10 -6.00
CA GLU A 43 7.97 -15.20 -4.64
C GLU A 43 9.10 -14.18 -4.42
N LEU A 44 9.99 -13.97 -5.39
CA LEU A 44 11.03 -12.94 -5.35
C LEU A 44 10.42 -11.54 -5.28
N THR A 45 9.37 -11.26 -6.04
CA THR A 45 8.62 -10.00 -5.98
C THR A 45 8.03 -9.78 -4.57
N THR A 46 7.60 -10.84 -3.91
CA THR A 46 7.10 -10.78 -2.52
C THR A 46 8.22 -10.44 -1.55
N ILE A 47 9.41 -11.05 -1.71
CA ILE A 47 10.60 -10.73 -0.90
C ILE A 47 10.98 -9.26 -1.07
N ASP A 48 11.04 -8.73 -2.30
CA ASP A 48 11.36 -7.32 -2.56
C ASP A 48 10.40 -6.37 -1.84
N LYS A 49 9.10 -6.67 -1.85
CA LYS A 49 8.10 -5.89 -1.09
C LYS A 49 8.38 -5.89 0.41
N LEU A 50 8.70 -7.06 0.97
CA LEU A 50 9.01 -7.20 2.39
C LEU A 50 10.29 -6.43 2.76
N VAL A 51 11.32 -6.49 1.92
CA VAL A 51 12.56 -5.71 2.10
C VAL A 51 12.27 -4.21 2.09
N MET A 52 11.47 -3.74 1.13
CA MET A 52 11.07 -2.32 1.08
C MET A 52 10.26 -1.91 2.32
N GLN A 53 9.35 -2.75 2.80
CA GLN A 53 8.60 -2.49 4.03
C GLN A 53 9.54 -2.36 5.25
N ALA A 54 10.54 -3.23 5.37
CA ALA A 54 11.53 -3.15 6.46
C ALA A 54 12.39 -1.89 6.37
N LEU A 55 12.82 -1.51 5.17
CA LEU A 55 13.57 -0.27 4.95
C LEU A 55 12.76 0.97 5.35
N TYR A 56 11.49 1.04 4.94
CA TYR A 56 10.63 2.17 5.31
C TYR A 56 10.30 2.16 6.80
N PHE A 57 10.09 0.99 7.41
CA PHE A 57 9.88 0.89 8.85
C PHE A 57 11.08 1.40 9.63
N SER A 58 12.30 0.99 9.27
CA SER A 58 13.53 1.45 9.94
C SER A 58 13.74 2.97 9.82
N ARG A 59 13.20 3.59 8.76
CA ARG A 59 13.27 5.04 8.54
C ARG A 59 12.21 5.84 9.29
N LEU A 60 11.16 5.20 9.82
CA LEU A 60 10.15 5.91 10.61
C LEU A 60 10.75 6.58 11.85
N ASP A 61 11.75 5.97 12.48
CA ASP A 61 12.44 6.53 13.67
C ASP A 61 13.46 7.62 13.32
N THR A 62 14.03 7.56 12.10
CA THR A 62 15.03 8.52 11.61
C THR A 62 14.43 9.54 10.64
N PHE A 63 13.12 9.69 10.64
CA PHE A 63 12.32 10.44 9.69
C PHE A 63 12.84 11.85 9.40
N SER A 64 13.33 12.58 10.42
CA SER A 64 13.76 13.98 10.29
C SER A 64 14.96 14.22 9.35
N LYS A 65 15.65 13.16 8.91
CA LYS A 65 16.85 13.25 8.07
C LYS A 65 16.63 12.84 6.61
N ASP A 66 15.53 12.14 6.29
CA ASP A 66 15.38 11.42 5.02
C ASP A 66 14.20 11.87 4.15
N TYR A 67 13.40 12.85 4.57
CA TYR A 67 12.28 13.31 3.75
C TYR A 67 12.44 14.79 3.34
N PHE A 68 11.93 15.10 2.17
CA PHE A 68 11.98 16.45 1.62
C PHE A 68 10.57 16.87 1.17
N ILE A 69 9.90 17.64 2.04
CA ILE A 69 8.56 18.16 1.71
C ILE A 69 8.71 19.34 0.77
N GLN A 70 8.13 19.22 -0.41
CA GLN A 70 8.07 20.25 -1.43
C GLN A 70 6.71 20.20 -2.15
N GLU A 71 6.42 21.20 -2.95
CA GLU A 71 5.23 21.20 -3.80
C GLU A 71 5.37 20.11 -4.86
N GLN A 72 4.36 19.21 -4.94
CA GLN A 72 4.32 18.06 -5.82
C GLN A 72 2.97 17.98 -6.52
N ASN A 73 2.98 17.69 -7.81
CA ASN A 73 1.76 17.36 -8.53
C ASN A 73 1.34 15.91 -8.25
N LEU A 74 0.18 15.72 -7.63
CA LEU A 74 -0.36 14.40 -7.29
C LEU A 74 -0.50 13.49 -8.50
N GLY A 75 -0.90 14.04 -9.65
CA GLY A 75 -1.07 13.27 -10.87
C GLY A 75 0.22 12.59 -11.34
N VAL A 76 1.38 13.21 -11.11
CA VAL A 76 2.68 12.58 -11.40
C VAL A 76 2.88 11.35 -10.51
N VAL A 77 2.74 11.51 -9.19
CA VAL A 77 2.97 10.44 -8.22
C VAL A 77 1.96 9.29 -8.40
N VAL A 78 0.69 9.62 -8.66
CA VAL A 78 -0.38 8.63 -8.92
C VAL A 78 -0.06 7.83 -10.19
N ARG A 79 0.25 8.50 -11.31
CA ARG A 79 0.58 7.81 -12.58
C ARG A 79 1.80 6.91 -12.46
N GLU A 80 2.83 7.32 -11.72
CA GLU A 80 4.00 6.48 -11.46
C GLU A 80 3.64 5.24 -10.64
N SER A 81 2.83 5.38 -9.59
CA SER A 81 2.36 4.26 -8.78
C SER A 81 1.50 3.29 -9.61
N VAL A 82 0.56 3.81 -10.41
CA VAL A 82 -0.24 2.99 -11.35
C VAL A 82 0.65 2.24 -12.34
N LYS A 83 1.69 2.90 -12.89
CA LYS A 83 2.65 2.28 -13.81
C LYS A 83 3.38 1.11 -13.17
N ARG A 84 3.82 1.23 -11.91
CA ARG A 84 4.44 0.11 -11.16
C ARG A 84 3.49 -1.10 -11.02
N HIS A 85 2.19 -0.85 -10.94
CA HIS A 85 1.16 -1.90 -10.80
C HIS A 85 0.53 -2.36 -12.14
N SER A 86 1.01 -1.85 -13.28
CA SER A 86 0.40 -2.09 -14.60
C SER A 86 0.24 -3.57 -14.96
N LYS A 87 1.24 -4.42 -14.65
CA LYS A 87 1.16 -5.88 -14.89
C LYS A 87 -0.06 -6.51 -14.19
N LEU A 88 -0.39 -6.06 -12.97
CA LEU A 88 -1.55 -6.57 -12.21
C LEU A 88 -2.88 -6.06 -12.79
N PHE A 89 -2.95 -4.77 -13.16
CA PHE A 89 -4.13 -4.21 -13.85
C PHE A 89 -4.44 -4.98 -15.12
N ILE A 90 -3.44 -5.20 -15.97
CA ILE A 90 -3.58 -5.90 -17.25
C ILE A 90 -3.92 -7.38 -17.01
N GLY A 91 -3.18 -8.07 -16.14
CA GLY A 91 -3.38 -9.50 -15.86
C GLY A 91 -4.77 -9.82 -15.30
N LYS A 92 -5.33 -8.92 -14.48
CA LYS A 92 -6.70 -9.04 -13.96
C LYS A 92 -7.76 -8.40 -14.86
N LYS A 93 -7.38 -7.78 -16.00
CA LYS A 93 -8.28 -7.02 -16.89
C LYS A 93 -9.08 -5.96 -16.14
N MET A 94 -8.46 -5.28 -15.18
CA MET A 94 -9.13 -4.29 -14.34
C MET A 94 -9.25 -2.96 -15.06
N LYS A 95 -10.39 -2.29 -14.87
CA LYS A 95 -10.61 -0.93 -15.32
C LYS A 95 -9.95 0.05 -14.35
N LEU A 96 -9.23 1.01 -14.90
CA LEU A 96 -8.69 2.15 -14.17
C LEU A 96 -9.37 3.43 -14.65
N ASP A 97 -9.91 4.21 -13.72
CA ASP A 97 -10.52 5.51 -13.99
C ASP A 97 -9.75 6.59 -13.21
N LEU A 98 -9.06 7.48 -13.93
CA LEU A 98 -8.31 8.59 -13.35
C LEU A 98 -9.01 9.91 -13.67
N GLN A 99 -9.46 10.64 -12.66
CA GLN A 99 -10.18 11.89 -12.82
C GLN A 99 -9.56 12.99 -11.94
N ASN A 100 -9.29 14.16 -12.52
CA ASN A 100 -8.86 15.37 -11.80
C ASN A 100 -7.67 15.14 -10.83
N VAL A 101 -6.72 14.28 -11.21
CA VAL A 101 -5.59 13.93 -10.33
C VAL A 101 -4.48 14.99 -10.33
N ASP A 102 -4.49 15.93 -11.26
CA ASP A 102 -3.48 16.99 -11.41
C ASP A 102 -3.76 18.11 -10.39
N MET A 103 -3.37 17.89 -9.16
CA MET A 103 -3.52 18.78 -8.02
C MET A 103 -2.19 18.91 -7.29
N ASP A 104 -1.75 20.12 -7.00
CA ASP A 104 -0.49 20.34 -6.29
C ASP A 104 -0.70 20.29 -4.79
N VAL A 105 0.18 19.56 -4.09
CA VAL A 105 0.19 19.39 -2.64
C VAL A 105 1.63 19.45 -2.10
N ARG A 106 1.80 19.80 -0.85
CA ARG A 106 3.10 19.76 -0.17
C ARG A 106 3.31 18.37 0.44
N THR A 107 4.29 17.63 -0.10
CA THR A 107 4.58 16.26 0.34
C THR A 107 5.98 15.83 -0.11
N ASP A 108 6.43 14.67 0.33
CA ASP A 108 7.56 13.95 -0.26
C ASP A 108 7.04 12.91 -1.25
N SER A 109 7.46 13.01 -2.53
CA SER A 109 6.95 12.14 -3.61
C SER A 109 7.31 10.67 -3.42
N LYS A 110 8.47 10.35 -2.81
CA LYS A 110 8.91 8.97 -2.58
C LYS A 110 8.08 8.31 -1.49
N TRP A 111 7.86 9.03 -0.38
CA TRP A 111 7.06 8.54 0.74
C TRP A 111 5.59 8.42 0.37
N LEU A 112 5.05 9.43 -0.33
CA LEU A 112 3.68 9.35 -0.87
C LEU A 112 3.55 8.20 -1.87
N GLY A 113 4.55 8.02 -2.75
CA GLY A 113 4.58 6.89 -3.69
C GLY A 113 4.49 5.53 -2.99
N PHE A 114 5.21 5.34 -1.88
CA PHE A 114 5.10 4.12 -1.09
C PHE A 114 3.70 3.95 -0.48
N ILE A 115 3.11 5.03 0.08
CA ILE A 115 1.74 5.00 0.62
C ILE A 115 0.75 4.55 -0.46
N LEU A 116 0.84 5.16 -1.65
CA LEU A 116 -0.02 4.80 -2.79
C LEU A 116 0.18 3.36 -3.22
N ASP A 117 1.42 2.85 -3.23
CA ASP A 117 1.71 1.47 -3.58
C ASP A 117 1.08 0.47 -2.60
N GLN A 118 1.04 0.77 -1.30
CA GLN A 118 0.34 -0.07 -0.32
C GLN A 118 -1.18 -0.08 -0.55
N ILE A 119 -1.77 1.09 -0.81
CA ILE A 119 -3.21 1.23 -1.05
C ILE A 119 -3.61 0.54 -2.37
N LEU A 120 -2.89 0.81 -3.46
CA LEU A 120 -3.16 0.19 -4.77
C LEU A 120 -2.95 -1.32 -4.75
N SER A 121 -1.90 -1.80 -4.07
CA SER A 121 -1.67 -3.25 -3.89
C SER A 121 -2.87 -3.92 -3.21
N ASN A 122 -3.47 -3.28 -2.19
CA ASN A 122 -4.66 -3.77 -1.53
C ASN A 122 -5.89 -3.72 -2.45
N ALA A 123 -6.15 -2.61 -3.12
CA ALA A 123 -7.25 -2.48 -4.07
C ALA A 123 -7.19 -3.59 -5.13
N LEU A 124 -6.01 -3.79 -5.75
CA LEU A 124 -5.81 -4.83 -6.76
C LEU A 124 -5.91 -6.24 -6.21
N LYS A 125 -5.44 -6.47 -4.98
CA LYS A 125 -5.51 -7.78 -4.33
C LYS A 125 -6.96 -8.18 -4.05
N TYR A 126 -7.76 -7.27 -3.50
CA TYR A 126 -9.10 -7.56 -2.99
C TYR A 126 -10.21 -7.31 -3.99
N THR A 127 -9.89 -6.81 -5.18
CA THR A 127 -10.83 -6.69 -6.31
C THR A 127 -10.71 -7.90 -7.23
N LYS A 128 -11.86 -8.42 -7.68
CA LYS A 128 -11.95 -9.54 -8.63
C LYS A 128 -11.43 -9.12 -10.01
N SER A 129 -11.14 -10.08 -10.86
CA SER A 129 -10.86 -9.83 -12.28
C SER A 129 -12.02 -9.08 -12.95
N SER A 130 -11.67 -8.17 -13.87
CA SER A 130 -12.61 -7.26 -14.53
C SER A 130 -13.29 -6.25 -13.58
N GLY A 131 -12.78 -6.06 -12.38
CA GLY A 131 -13.21 -5.00 -11.48
C GLY A 131 -12.68 -3.63 -11.87
N GLU A 132 -12.93 -2.64 -11.01
CA GLU A 132 -12.60 -1.24 -11.28
C GLU A 132 -11.90 -0.60 -10.09
N VAL A 133 -10.90 0.25 -10.38
CA VAL A 133 -10.30 1.17 -9.43
C VAL A 133 -10.45 2.59 -9.98
N LYS A 134 -11.04 3.48 -9.17
CA LYS A 134 -11.18 4.91 -9.47
C LYS A 134 -10.25 5.71 -8.59
N ILE A 135 -9.58 6.70 -9.17
CA ILE A 135 -8.69 7.61 -8.43
C ILE A 135 -9.04 9.03 -8.88
N TRP A 136 -9.32 9.90 -7.92
CA TRP A 136 -9.61 11.30 -8.21
C TRP A 136 -9.17 12.19 -7.05
N CYS A 137 -9.02 13.48 -7.36
CA CYS A 137 -8.79 14.51 -6.36
C CYS A 137 -9.98 15.47 -6.32
N ASP A 138 -10.28 15.94 -5.14
CA ASP A 138 -11.18 17.08 -4.92
C ASP A 138 -10.68 17.98 -3.78
N THR A 139 -11.42 19.06 -3.53
CA THR A 139 -11.18 19.94 -2.41
C THR A 139 -12.47 20.01 -1.61
N GLU A 140 -12.42 19.59 -0.35
CA GLU A 140 -13.56 19.66 0.55
C GLU A 140 -13.91 21.11 0.93
N ALA A 141 -15.11 21.33 1.50
CA ALA A 141 -15.56 22.63 1.96
C ALA A 141 -14.62 23.29 2.99
N SER A 142 -13.80 22.50 3.68
CA SER A 142 -12.74 22.94 4.58
C SER A 142 -11.45 23.40 3.87
N GLU A 143 -11.47 23.50 2.56
CA GLU A 143 -10.30 23.77 1.69
C GLU A 143 -9.21 22.66 1.73
N LYS A 144 -9.45 21.54 2.42
CA LYS A 144 -8.54 20.39 2.42
C LYS A 144 -8.54 19.71 1.06
N LYS A 145 -7.36 19.53 0.49
CA LYS A 145 -7.16 18.74 -0.71
C LYS A 145 -7.20 17.26 -0.36
N VAL A 146 -7.95 16.46 -1.12
CA VAL A 146 -8.18 15.04 -0.85
C VAL A 146 -7.91 14.21 -2.09
N LEU A 147 -7.14 13.15 -1.93
CA LEU A 147 -6.98 12.11 -2.94
C LEU A 147 -7.81 10.89 -2.54
N HIS A 148 -8.69 10.48 -3.43
CA HIS A 148 -9.56 9.34 -3.27
C HIS A 148 -9.07 8.17 -4.12
N ILE A 149 -9.06 6.98 -3.54
CA ILE A 149 -8.76 5.72 -4.22
C ILE A 149 -9.85 4.74 -3.85
N LYS A 150 -10.72 4.41 -4.81
CA LYS A 150 -11.90 3.55 -4.62
C LYS A 150 -11.84 2.32 -5.49
N ASP A 151 -12.02 1.16 -4.90
CA ASP A 151 -12.21 -0.11 -5.58
C ASP A 151 -13.63 -0.63 -5.43
N ASN A 152 -14.07 -1.46 -6.36
CA ASN A 152 -15.31 -2.21 -6.29
C ASN A 152 -15.06 -3.68 -5.89
N GLY A 153 -14.10 -3.90 -5.02
CA GLY A 153 -13.75 -5.20 -4.51
C GLY A 153 -14.75 -5.74 -3.49
N ARG A 154 -14.30 -6.73 -2.73
CA ARG A 154 -15.14 -7.39 -1.72
C ARG A 154 -15.46 -6.56 -0.48
N GLY A 155 -14.83 -5.39 -0.33
CA GLY A 155 -14.99 -4.55 0.85
C GLY A 155 -14.41 -5.17 2.12
N ILE A 156 -14.64 -4.48 3.24
CA ILE A 156 -14.17 -4.82 4.58
C ILE A 156 -15.40 -4.92 5.47
N LYS A 157 -15.43 -5.90 6.35
CA LYS A 157 -16.51 -6.02 7.33
C LYS A 157 -16.44 -4.89 8.36
N GLU A 158 -17.59 -4.42 8.83
CA GLU A 158 -17.70 -3.35 9.81
C GLU A 158 -16.88 -3.63 11.09
N GLU A 159 -16.89 -4.87 11.57
CA GLU A 159 -16.12 -5.33 12.73
C GLU A 159 -14.60 -5.23 12.56
N ASP A 160 -14.09 -5.30 11.31
CA ASP A 160 -12.66 -5.23 10.96
C ASP A 160 -12.19 -3.79 10.70
N LEU A 161 -13.07 -2.86 10.31
CA LEU A 161 -12.73 -1.47 9.94
C LEU A 161 -11.90 -0.73 10.99
N PRO A 162 -12.20 -0.77 12.29
CA PRO A 162 -11.41 -0.06 13.30
C PRO A 162 -9.95 -0.55 13.36
N ARG A 163 -9.71 -1.79 12.93
CA ARG A 163 -8.45 -2.51 13.10
C ARG A 163 -7.57 -2.55 11.84
N VAL A 164 -8.05 -2.08 10.69
CA VAL A 164 -7.33 -2.21 9.40
C VAL A 164 -5.95 -1.54 9.39
N PHE A 165 -5.73 -0.60 10.29
CA PHE A 165 -4.45 0.08 10.47
C PHE A 165 -3.60 -0.46 11.63
N GLU A 166 -4.07 -1.50 12.34
CA GLU A 166 -3.26 -2.15 13.37
C GLU A 166 -2.12 -2.95 12.74
N GLN A 167 -0.99 -2.98 13.41
CA GLN A 167 0.17 -3.75 12.98
C GLN A 167 -0.15 -5.24 12.90
N GLY A 168 0.14 -5.87 11.75
CA GLY A 168 -0.08 -7.30 11.55
C GLY A 168 -1.55 -7.71 11.39
N PHE A 169 -2.48 -6.78 11.33
CA PHE A 169 -3.90 -7.12 11.14
C PHE A 169 -4.18 -7.51 9.68
N THR A 170 -4.75 -8.69 9.49
CA THR A 170 -5.02 -9.24 8.14
C THR A 170 -6.50 -9.55 7.89
N GLY A 171 -7.38 -9.38 8.87
CA GLY A 171 -8.77 -9.85 8.81
C GLY A 171 -8.89 -11.36 8.63
N ASN A 172 -10.11 -11.89 8.66
CA ASN A 172 -10.33 -13.34 8.52
C ASN A 172 -9.92 -13.90 7.14
N ILE A 173 -10.02 -13.09 6.11
CA ILE A 173 -9.77 -13.50 4.72
C ILE A 173 -8.28 -13.40 4.37
N GLY A 174 -7.57 -12.42 4.91
CA GLY A 174 -6.12 -12.30 4.74
C GLY A 174 -5.36 -13.49 5.32
N ARG A 175 -5.88 -14.08 6.39
CA ARG A 175 -5.34 -15.34 6.98
C ARG A 175 -5.53 -16.55 6.08
N GLN A 176 -6.67 -16.65 5.39
CA GLN A 176 -6.95 -17.77 4.49
C GLN A 176 -6.13 -17.73 3.21
N GLU A 177 -5.86 -16.54 2.68
CA GLU A 177 -5.11 -16.37 1.42
C GLU A 177 -3.59 -16.41 1.58
N LYS A 178 -3.04 -16.58 2.81
CA LYS A 178 -1.59 -16.68 3.14
C LYS A 178 -0.68 -15.58 2.52
N LYS A 179 -1.24 -14.54 1.91
CA LYS A 179 -0.51 -13.49 1.15
C LYS A 179 -0.64 -12.08 1.74
N ALA A 180 -1.10 -11.93 2.99
CA ALA A 180 -1.28 -10.61 3.60
C ALA A 180 -0.44 -10.49 4.87
N THR A 181 0.52 -9.58 4.87
CA THR A 181 1.39 -9.32 6.01
C THR A 181 0.74 -8.45 7.10
N GLY A 182 -0.38 -7.77 6.79
CA GLY A 182 -0.98 -6.80 7.72
C GLY A 182 -0.11 -5.56 8.00
N MET A 183 1.03 -5.42 7.33
CA MET A 183 1.96 -4.30 7.54
C MET A 183 1.71 -3.12 6.61
N GLY A 184 1.12 -3.36 5.44
CA GLY A 184 1.01 -2.34 4.39
C GLY A 184 0.24 -1.10 4.80
N LEU A 185 -1.00 -1.25 5.29
CA LEU A 185 -1.85 -0.13 5.73
C LEU A 185 -1.33 0.50 7.02
N TYR A 186 -0.78 -0.30 7.95
CA TYR A 186 -0.12 0.22 9.13
C TYR A 186 1.01 1.19 8.76
N LEU A 187 1.95 0.77 7.91
CA LEU A 187 3.05 1.61 7.44
C LEU A 187 2.56 2.84 6.67
N ALA A 188 1.58 2.66 5.78
CA ALA A 188 0.99 3.78 5.04
C ALA A 188 0.43 4.85 6.00
N LYS A 189 -0.27 4.45 7.07
CA LYS A 189 -0.81 5.38 8.08
C LYS A 189 0.30 6.08 8.87
N GLN A 190 1.32 5.34 9.32
CA GLN A 190 2.45 5.92 10.06
C GLN A 190 3.21 6.94 9.20
N MET A 191 3.48 6.60 7.94
CA MET A 191 4.16 7.50 7.01
C MET A 191 3.33 8.74 6.67
N ALA A 192 2.03 8.58 6.42
CA ALA A 192 1.14 9.71 6.19
C ALA A 192 1.15 10.67 7.39
N LYS A 193 1.02 10.13 8.61
CA LYS A 193 1.10 10.94 9.85
C LYS A 193 2.42 11.72 9.94
N LYS A 194 3.56 11.09 9.59
CA LYS A 194 4.86 11.76 9.56
C LYS A 194 4.95 12.87 8.51
N LEU A 195 4.25 12.72 7.37
CA LEU A 195 4.15 13.75 6.33
C LEU A 195 3.12 14.85 6.66
N GLY A 196 2.41 14.78 7.81
CA GLY A 196 1.32 15.68 8.14
C GLY A 196 0.03 15.40 7.36
N HIS A 197 -0.13 14.18 6.84
CA HIS A 197 -1.32 13.74 6.12
C HIS A 197 -2.18 12.81 6.96
N GLU A 198 -3.48 12.79 6.67
CA GLU A 198 -4.41 11.88 7.32
C GLU A 198 -4.91 10.84 6.32
N ILE A 199 -5.01 9.57 6.72
CA ILE A 199 -5.61 8.49 5.92
C ILE A 199 -6.87 8.01 6.61
N CYS A 200 -7.99 7.99 5.85
CA CYS A 200 -9.26 7.43 6.26
C CYS A 200 -9.68 6.31 5.30
N ILE A 201 -10.40 5.32 5.83
CA ILE A 201 -10.98 4.23 5.05
C ILE A 201 -12.49 4.18 5.31
N GLN A 202 -13.23 4.09 4.21
CA GLN A 202 -14.66 3.78 4.18
C GLN A 202 -14.85 2.52 3.36
N SER A 203 -15.60 1.56 3.86
CA SER A 203 -15.81 0.30 3.16
C SER A 203 -17.12 -0.34 3.54
N GLU A 204 -17.72 -1.03 2.58
CA GLU A 204 -18.91 -1.84 2.77
C GLU A 204 -18.65 -3.23 2.20
N SER A 205 -18.94 -4.25 3.01
CA SER A 205 -18.71 -5.65 2.64
C SER A 205 -19.57 -6.02 1.43
N GLY A 206 -18.91 -6.55 0.39
CA GLY A 206 -19.54 -6.89 -0.90
C GLY A 206 -19.64 -5.75 -1.91
N VAL A 207 -19.37 -4.51 -1.53
CA VAL A 207 -19.50 -3.32 -2.39
C VAL A 207 -18.14 -2.77 -2.82
N GLY A 208 -17.21 -2.59 -1.87
CA GLY A 208 -15.86 -2.09 -2.15
C GLY A 208 -15.26 -1.27 -1.03
N THR A 209 -14.10 -0.69 -1.30
CA THR A 209 -13.34 0.12 -0.34
C THR A 209 -12.94 1.45 -0.95
N GLU A 210 -13.05 2.51 -0.20
CA GLU A 210 -12.56 3.84 -0.53
C GLU A 210 -11.55 4.29 0.51
N VAL A 211 -10.33 4.60 0.07
CA VAL A 211 -9.28 5.20 0.88
C VAL A 211 -9.16 6.67 0.51
N LYS A 212 -9.15 7.54 1.51
CA LYS A 212 -8.98 8.99 1.36
C LYS A 212 -7.67 9.41 2.01
N ILE A 213 -6.87 10.21 1.31
CA ILE A 213 -5.68 10.86 1.86
C ILE A 213 -5.93 12.35 1.87
N TYR A 214 -5.95 12.94 3.05
CA TYR A 214 -6.12 14.38 3.28
C TYR A 214 -4.77 15.05 3.38
N PHE A 215 -4.56 16.09 2.58
CA PHE A 215 -3.35 16.90 2.58
C PHE A 215 -3.61 18.19 3.33
N GLU A 216 -2.89 18.40 4.43
CA GLU A 216 -2.98 19.67 5.16
C GLU A 216 -2.23 20.77 4.41
N GLN A 217 -2.86 21.97 4.35
CA GLN A 217 -2.26 23.14 3.69
C GLN A 217 -1.45 24.02 4.65
N LYS A 218 -1.25 23.60 5.92
CA LYS A 218 -0.70 24.48 6.92
C LYS A 218 0.78 24.79 6.74
N ASP A 219 1.14 26.07 6.88
CA ASP A 219 2.50 26.57 7.10
C ASP A 219 3.14 26.09 8.43
N ASP A 220 2.45 25.25 9.19
CA ASP A 220 2.78 24.80 10.55
C ASP A 220 3.85 23.70 10.61
N TYR A 221 4.51 23.33 9.50
CA TYR A 221 5.62 22.36 9.53
C TYR A 221 6.82 22.80 10.40
N LEU A 222 6.87 24.07 10.80
CA LEU A 222 7.88 24.59 11.74
C LEU A 222 7.64 24.16 13.20
N LEU A 223 6.46 23.65 13.55
CA LEU A 223 6.11 23.24 14.92
C LEU A 223 6.38 21.75 15.19
N ILE A 224 6.41 20.90 14.18
CA ILE A 224 6.62 19.43 14.35
C ILE A 224 8.10 19.08 14.56
N ALA A 225 9.02 20.00 14.23
CA ALA A 225 10.47 19.77 14.37
C ALA A 225 11.04 20.14 15.75
N LYS A 226 10.20 20.39 16.77
CA LYS A 226 10.63 20.85 18.11
C LYS A 226 10.30 19.93 19.27
N ASP A 227 9.77 18.72 19.04
CA ASP A 227 9.58 17.72 20.12
C ASP A 227 10.44 16.47 19.89
#